data_43d1732c361980976d9bc87da8628a79
#
_entry.id   43d1732c361980976d9bc87da8628a79
#
_cell.length_a   1.000
_cell.length_b   1.000
_cell.length_c   1.000
_cell.angle_alpha   90.00
_cell.angle_beta   90.00
_cell.angle_gamma   90.00
#
_symmetry.space_group_name_H-M   'P 1'
#
loop_
_entity.id
_entity.type
_entity.pdbx_description
1 polymer ?
#
loop_
_entity_poly.entity_id
_entity_poly.type
_entity_poly.pdbx_seq_one_letter_code
_entity_poly.pdbx_strand_id
1 'polypeptide(L)'
;MKHLTFLAALVVSGVVVAQAETAAERKARILAPTVDFTRSEPYEALQGGSGTNTERFDSNAFSLPSGALSFAERSDFFIGNGVFDRPWVSAPSSTLASDGLGPMFNARSCQGCHIKDGRGHPPEPGDVNLVSMLFALSGPDGGPDPVFGHQFQDQAVAGYLSEGRVQVTYDPQRFTYPDGTEVTLRKPRYTTQAALAPDVSLNPRIAPPMIGLGLIEAIADADLARNADPEDADADGVSGRVGYVDGAIGRFGWKAMAPSLAAQSATAFSNDMGLSTRLRMDPWGDCTAQQADCRAAPHGNPDGGPEIADALLDLVTFYAAHLAVPARRDIDAAEVLRGKAQFYDAGCIACHVPKFATRADAAPPLRNQLIWPYSDFLLHDMGPGLADANPTADRAGSEWRTPPLWGIGLTQVVNGHTYFLHDGRARSLEEAILWHDGEARAARDAFAALPAGERAALITFLESL
;
A
#
# COMPACT_ATOMS: atom_id res chain seq x y z
N MET A 1 -92.93 -6.04 -15.45
CA MET A 1 -91.87 -5.05 -15.65
C MET A 1 -90.73 -5.37 -14.70
N LYS A 2 -89.61 -5.95 -15.22
CA LYS A 2 -88.45 -6.36 -14.42
C LYS A 2 -87.40 -5.34 -14.66
N HIS A 3 -86.93 -4.62 -13.62
CA HIS A 3 -85.79 -3.69 -13.66
C HIS A 3 -84.49 -4.48 -13.52
N LEU A 4 -83.67 -4.45 -14.54
CA LEU A 4 -82.28 -4.90 -14.49
C LEU A 4 -81.43 -3.72 -14.06
N THR A 5 -80.75 -3.84 -12.90
CA THR A 5 -79.77 -2.89 -12.41
C THR A 5 -78.35 -3.36 -12.88
N PHE A 6 -77.73 -2.60 -13.76
CA PHE A 6 -76.32 -2.83 -14.15
C PHE A 6 -75.37 -2.19 -13.11
N LEU A 7 -74.53 -3.01 -12.44
CA LEU A 7 -73.44 -2.57 -11.61
C LEU A 7 -72.22 -2.42 -12.52
N ALA A 8 -71.70 -1.19 -12.72
CA ALA A 8 -70.45 -0.93 -13.39
C ALA A 8 -69.32 -1.05 -12.36
N ALA A 9 -68.47 -2.04 -12.53
CA ALA A 9 -67.20 -2.15 -11.73
C ALA A 9 -66.17 -1.23 -12.30
N LEU A 10 -65.73 -0.21 -11.54
CA LEU A 10 -64.59 0.66 -11.85
C LEU A 10 -63.30 -0.10 -11.53
N VAL A 11 -62.55 -0.51 -12.56
CA VAL A 11 -61.20 -1.04 -12.40
C VAL A 11 -60.25 0.16 -12.32
N VAL A 12 -59.76 0.51 -11.13
CA VAL A 12 -58.71 1.49 -10.92
C VAL A 12 -57.38 0.77 -11.18
N SER A 13 -56.82 0.94 -12.36
CA SER A 13 -55.45 0.52 -12.69
C SER A 13 -54.47 1.47 -11.99
N GLY A 14 -53.92 1.04 -10.87
CA GLY A 14 -52.85 1.74 -10.19
C GLY A 14 -51.57 1.72 -11.05
N VAL A 15 -51.21 2.84 -11.62
CA VAL A 15 -49.91 3.03 -12.25
C VAL A 15 -48.86 3.09 -11.13
N VAL A 16 -48.09 2.01 -10.93
CA VAL A 16 -46.93 2.02 -10.07
C VAL A 16 -45.83 2.84 -10.81
N VAL A 17 -45.72 4.10 -10.44
CA VAL A 17 -44.61 4.93 -10.89
C VAL A 17 -43.37 4.42 -10.16
N ALA A 18 -42.52 3.67 -10.87
CA ALA A 18 -41.20 3.33 -10.35
C ALA A 18 -40.42 4.65 -10.07
N GLN A 19 -40.16 4.95 -8.83
CA GLN A 19 -39.31 6.06 -8.45
C GLN A 19 -37.91 5.85 -9.08
N ALA A 20 -37.38 6.87 -9.74
CA ALA A 20 -36.03 6.83 -10.29
C ALA A 20 -35.02 6.68 -9.14
N GLU A 21 -34.11 5.70 -9.27
CA GLU A 21 -33.03 5.46 -8.32
C GLU A 21 -32.21 6.76 -8.10
N THR A 22 -32.01 7.13 -6.85
CA THR A 22 -31.17 8.27 -6.47
C THR A 22 -29.69 7.98 -6.76
N ALA A 23 -28.85 9.02 -6.83
CA ALA A 23 -27.40 8.86 -7.01
C ALA A 23 -26.78 8.07 -5.84
N ALA A 24 -27.26 8.25 -4.61
CA ALA A 24 -26.78 7.53 -3.42
C ALA A 24 -27.14 6.03 -3.47
N GLU A 25 -28.39 5.71 -3.82
CA GLU A 25 -28.84 4.32 -3.99
C GLU A 25 -28.07 3.61 -5.09
N ARG A 26 -27.84 4.28 -6.21
CA ARG A 26 -27.01 3.78 -7.31
C ARG A 26 -25.56 3.51 -6.87
N LYS A 27 -24.95 4.43 -6.13
CA LYS A 27 -23.60 4.26 -5.56
C LYS A 27 -23.57 3.05 -4.63
N ALA A 28 -24.52 2.94 -3.72
CA ALA A 28 -24.61 1.83 -2.78
C ALA A 28 -24.74 0.48 -3.50
N ARG A 29 -25.60 0.40 -4.52
CA ARG A 29 -25.80 -0.82 -5.33
C ARG A 29 -24.53 -1.21 -6.11
N ILE A 30 -23.80 -0.24 -6.68
CA ILE A 30 -22.57 -0.49 -7.42
C ILE A 30 -21.46 -0.98 -6.48
N LEU A 31 -21.39 -0.43 -5.28
CA LEU A 31 -20.35 -0.76 -4.30
C LEU A 31 -20.69 -2.00 -3.45
N ALA A 32 -21.92 -2.53 -3.53
CA ALA A 32 -22.30 -3.73 -2.81
C ALA A 32 -21.38 -4.91 -3.17
N PRO A 33 -21.03 -5.80 -2.21
CA PRO A 33 -20.23 -6.99 -2.49
C PRO A 33 -20.85 -7.86 -3.59
N THR A 34 -20.01 -8.60 -4.33
CA THR A 34 -20.45 -9.55 -5.34
C THR A 34 -21.31 -10.65 -4.70
N VAL A 35 -22.41 -11.01 -5.36
CA VAL A 35 -23.29 -12.12 -4.95
C VAL A 35 -23.47 -13.17 -6.05
N ASP A 36 -23.07 -12.87 -7.30
CA ASP A 36 -23.12 -13.80 -8.44
C ASP A 36 -21.68 -14.07 -8.90
N PHE A 37 -21.18 -15.25 -8.60
CA PHE A 37 -19.82 -15.70 -8.97
C PHE A 37 -19.80 -16.57 -10.24
N THR A 38 -20.87 -16.59 -11.01
CA THR A 38 -20.94 -17.32 -12.29
C THR A 38 -20.33 -16.52 -13.44
N ARG A 39 -20.06 -15.25 -13.24
CA ARG A 39 -19.48 -14.29 -14.20
C ARG A 39 -18.83 -13.13 -13.47
N SER A 40 -17.97 -12.40 -14.19
CA SER A 40 -17.41 -11.13 -13.69
C SER A 40 -18.48 -10.04 -13.59
N GLU A 41 -18.25 -9.05 -12.72
CA GLU A 41 -19.07 -7.84 -12.66
C GLU A 41 -18.69 -6.85 -13.80
N PRO A 42 -19.61 -5.97 -14.19
CA PRO A 42 -19.29 -4.91 -15.14
C PRO A 42 -18.11 -4.06 -14.65
N TYR A 43 -17.14 -3.82 -15.53
CA TYR A 43 -15.91 -3.03 -15.28
C TYR A 43 -14.92 -3.65 -14.28
N GLU A 44 -15.12 -4.85 -13.80
CA GLU A 44 -14.24 -5.51 -12.83
C GLU A 44 -12.81 -5.71 -13.37
N ALA A 45 -12.64 -5.84 -14.69
CA ALA A 45 -11.32 -5.88 -15.32
C ALA A 45 -10.53 -4.56 -15.15
N LEU A 46 -11.23 -3.44 -15.01
CA LEU A 46 -10.66 -2.10 -14.94
C LEU A 46 -10.42 -1.68 -13.48
N GLN A 47 -9.46 -2.32 -12.80
CA GLN A 47 -9.22 -2.12 -11.37
C GLN A 47 -8.94 -0.66 -10.98
N GLY A 48 -8.33 0.13 -11.86
CA GLY A 48 -8.05 1.57 -11.69
C GLY A 48 -9.07 2.48 -12.41
N GLY A 49 -10.26 1.99 -12.75
CA GLY A 49 -11.26 2.75 -13.51
C GLY A 49 -10.76 3.08 -14.92
N SER A 50 -11.09 4.28 -15.44
CA SER A 50 -10.69 4.71 -16.77
C SER A 50 -9.18 4.90 -16.96
N GLY A 51 -8.41 4.96 -15.86
CA GLY A 51 -6.96 5.07 -15.87
C GLY A 51 -6.22 3.73 -15.93
N THR A 52 -6.94 2.61 -15.98
CA THR A 52 -6.37 1.26 -15.97
C THR A 52 -5.46 1.02 -17.19
N ASN A 53 -4.27 0.44 -16.93
CA ASN A 53 -3.41 -0.09 -17.99
C ASN A 53 -3.98 -1.43 -18.51
N THR A 54 -4.39 -1.46 -19.77
CA THR A 54 -4.90 -2.65 -20.47
C THR A 54 -3.93 -3.20 -21.51
N GLU A 55 -2.75 -2.58 -21.67
CA GLU A 55 -1.87 -2.82 -22.82
C GLU A 55 -0.66 -3.70 -22.48
N ARG A 56 -0.13 -3.58 -21.23
CA ARG A 56 1.13 -4.21 -20.87
C ARG A 56 1.02 -4.97 -19.55
N PHE A 57 1.47 -6.22 -19.60
CA PHE A 57 1.55 -7.15 -18.47
C PHE A 57 2.97 -7.74 -18.35
N ASP A 58 3.95 -7.02 -18.89
CA ASP A 58 5.38 -7.35 -18.82
C ASP A 58 6.06 -6.70 -17.60
N SER A 59 7.37 -6.76 -17.55
CA SER A 59 8.18 -6.18 -16.48
C SER A 59 8.05 -4.66 -16.31
N ASN A 60 7.33 -3.95 -17.18
CA ASN A 60 7.05 -2.51 -17.07
C ASN A 60 5.55 -2.25 -16.82
N ALA A 61 4.79 -3.25 -16.41
CA ALA A 61 3.35 -3.14 -16.21
C ALA A 61 2.96 -2.07 -15.17
N PHE A 62 3.84 -1.78 -14.22
CA PHE A 62 3.61 -0.80 -13.15
C PHE A 62 4.12 0.61 -13.47
N SER A 63 4.95 0.79 -14.50
CA SER A 63 5.59 2.07 -14.84
C SER A 63 4.83 2.86 -15.92
N LEU A 64 3.58 2.53 -16.19
CA LEU A 64 2.79 3.21 -17.21
C LEU A 64 1.96 4.36 -16.64
N PRO A 65 1.82 5.47 -17.40
CA PRO A 65 0.91 6.54 -17.03
C PRO A 65 -0.55 6.09 -17.10
N SER A 66 -1.37 6.62 -16.22
CA SER A 66 -2.83 6.47 -16.28
C SER A 66 -3.36 6.80 -17.68
N GLY A 67 -4.22 5.92 -18.23
CA GLY A 67 -4.90 6.14 -19.50
C GLY A 67 -5.80 7.38 -19.52
N ALA A 68 -6.18 7.89 -18.34
CA ALA A 68 -7.01 9.06 -18.18
C ALA A 68 -6.27 10.40 -18.33
N LEU A 69 -4.92 10.40 -18.42
CA LEU A 69 -4.11 11.61 -18.57
C LEU A 69 -4.25 12.21 -19.97
N SER A 70 -4.41 13.54 -20.03
CA SER A 70 -4.28 14.34 -21.24
C SER A 70 -2.83 14.31 -21.77
N PHE A 71 -2.63 14.80 -23.01
CA PHE A 71 -1.29 14.87 -23.59
C PHE A 71 -0.31 15.73 -22.78
N ALA A 72 -0.77 16.87 -22.24
CA ALA A 72 0.04 17.75 -21.41
C ALA A 72 0.41 17.08 -20.08
N GLU A 73 -0.55 16.47 -19.40
CA GLU A 73 -0.34 15.74 -18.14
C GLU A 73 0.61 14.56 -18.29
N ARG A 74 0.63 13.88 -19.45
CA ARG A 74 1.63 12.84 -19.75
C ARG A 74 3.05 13.39 -19.78
N SER A 75 3.24 14.64 -20.25
CA SER A 75 4.55 15.29 -20.20
C SER A 75 5.01 15.52 -18.77
N ASP A 76 4.13 16.01 -17.90
CA ASP A 76 4.42 16.18 -16.47
C ASP A 76 4.71 14.83 -15.78
N PHE A 77 3.98 13.78 -16.14
CA PHE A 77 4.24 12.43 -15.66
C PHE A 77 5.66 11.96 -15.98
N PHE A 78 6.12 12.13 -17.24
CA PHE A 78 7.48 11.70 -17.60
C PHE A 78 8.57 12.60 -17.01
N ILE A 79 8.30 13.89 -16.79
CA ILE A 79 9.23 14.76 -16.05
C ILE A 79 9.30 14.31 -14.58
N GLY A 80 8.17 14.02 -13.96
CA GLY A 80 8.10 13.47 -12.61
C GLY A 80 8.81 12.12 -12.47
N ASN A 81 8.68 11.22 -13.45
CA ASN A 81 9.48 10.00 -13.53
C ASN A 81 10.97 10.30 -13.52
N GLY A 82 11.40 11.31 -14.30
CA GLY A 82 12.80 11.73 -14.31
C GLY A 82 13.32 12.24 -12.95
N VAL A 83 12.43 12.79 -12.09
CA VAL A 83 12.79 13.15 -10.71
C VAL A 83 12.84 11.90 -9.81
N PHE A 84 11.87 11.00 -9.96
CA PHE A 84 11.77 9.74 -9.20
C PHE A 84 12.98 8.82 -9.43
N ASP A 85 13.48 8.79 -10.65
CA ASP A 85 14.58 7.93 -11.11
C ASP A 85 15.97 8.53 -10.85
N ARG A 86 16.01 9.85 -10.61
CA ARG A 86 17.27 10.62 -10.50
C ARG A 86 18.11 10.17 -9.30
N PRO A 87 19.35 9.74 -9.51
CA PRO A 87 20.28 9.50 -8.42
C PRO A 87 20.80 10.82 -7.86
N TRP A 88 20.60 11.06 -6.57
CA TRP A 88 21.12 12.20 -5.85
C TRP A 88 22.59 11.96 -5.44
N VAL A 89 23.38 13.03 -5.34
CA VAL A 89 24.79 13.00 -4.98
C VAL A 89 25.06 13.96 -3.81
N SER A 90 26.16 13.73 -3.08
CA SER A 90 26.53 14.59 -1.96
C SER A 90 26.83 16.02 -2.42
N ALA A 91 26.52 17.00 -1.57
CA ALA A 91 26.92 18.40 -1.75
C ALA A 91 28.34 18.64 -1.19
N PRO A 92 29.08 19.67 -1.71
CA PRO A 92 28.80 20.41 -2.94
C PRO A 92 29.16 19.60 -4.19
N SER A 93 28.37 19.69 -5.23
CA SER A 93 28.62 19.02 -6.50
C SER A 93 28.49 20.00 -7.68
N SER A 94 29.18 19.69 -8.80
CA SER A 94 28.97 20.42 -10.04
C SER A 94 27.54 20.19 -10.63
N THR A 95 26.83 19.19 -10.17
CA THR A 95 25.47 18.83 -10.59
C THR A 95 24.45 19.43 -9.62
N LEU A 96 24.39 20.77 -9.52
CA LEU A 96 23.53 21.50 -8.57
C LEU A 96 22.05 21.11 -8.58
N ALA A 97 21.53 20.54 -9.68
CA ALA A 97 20.15 20.12 -9.80
C ALA A 97 19.85 18.76 -9.13
N SER A 98 20.86 18.06 -8.63
CA SER A 98 20.73 16.74 -7.99
C SER A 98 21.78 16.50 -6.92
N ASP A 99 22.37 17.54 -6.34
CA ASP A 99 23.20 17.44 -5.15
C ASP A 99 22.37 17.62 -3.86
N GLY A 100 23.02 17.46 -2.72
CA GLY A 100 22.35 17.56 -1.42
C GLY A 100 21.99 16.22 -0.77
N LEU A 101 22.33 15.07 -1.41
CA LEU A 101 22.17 13.77 -0.74
C LEU A 101 22.74 13.84 0.66
N GLY A 102 21.91 13.50 1.66
CA GLY A 102 22.29 13.57 3.06
C GLY A 102 23.51 12.72 3.38
N PRO A 103 24.25 13.06 4.44
CA PRO A 103 25.49 12.36 4.80
C PRO A 103 25.25 10.89 5.13
N MET A 104 24.07 10.54 5.63
CA MET A 104 23.58 9.17 5.84
C MET A 104 22.24 9.00 5.13
N PHE A 105 22.00 7.84 4.55
CA PHE A 105 20.83 7.56 3.71
C PHE A 105 20.61 6.05 3.55
N ASN A 106 19.41 5.66 3.08
CA ASN A 106 19.11 4.28 2.66
C ASN A 106 19.07 4.13 1.14
N ALA A 107 18.72 5.18 0.41
CA ALA A 107 18.62 5.17 -1.04
C ALA A 107 19.11 6.49 -1.63
N ARG A 108 19.54 6.45 -2.90
CA ARG A 108 19.97 7.64 -3.66
C ARG A 108 18.92 8.10 -4.66
N SER A 109 17.84 7.34 -4.84
CA SER A 109 16.69 7.66 -5.67
C SER A 109 15.48 6.86 -5.20
N CYS A 110 14.26 7.32 -5.53
CA CYS A 110 13.06 6.57 -5.21
C CYS A 110 13.03 5.22 -5.95
N GLN A 111 13.44 5.21 -7.23
CA GLN A 111 13.56 4.01 -8.07
C GLN A 111 14.53 2.96 -7.48
N GLY A 112 15.51 3.38 -6.65
CA GLY A 112 16.44 2.47 -5.98
C GLY A 112 15.75 1.48 -5.04
N CYS A 113 14.64 1.89 -4.42
CA CYS A 113 13.81 1.03 -3.57
C CYS A 113 12.57 0.51 -4.28
N HIS A 114 11.90 1.34 -5.08
CA HIS A 114 10.69 1.00 -5.86
C HIS A 114 11.06 0.59 -7.29
N ILE A 115 11.84 -0.47 -7.44
CA ILE A 115 12.36 -0.93 -8.74
C ILE A 115 11.18 -1.18 -9.69
N LYS A 116 11.13 -0.47 -10.82
CA LYS A 116 10.03 -0.48 -11.81
C LYS A 116 8.67 -0.19 -11.18
N ASP A 117 8.65 0.74 -10.22
CA ASP A 117 7.46 1.15 -9.48
C ASP A 117 6.77 0.01 -8.72
N GLY A 118 7.50 -1.08 -8.53
CA GLY A 118 7.02 -2.30 -7.93
C GLY A 118 7.39 -2.43 -6.45
N ARG A 119 7.33 -3.68 -6.00
CA ARG A 119 7.57 -4.08 -4.62
C ARG A 119 9.06 -4.35 -4.37
N GLY A 120 9.56 -3.91 -3.22
CA GLY A 120 10.87 -4.29 -2.71
C GLY A 120 10.91 -5.72 -2.17
N HIS A 121 12.13 -6.12 -1.80
CA HIS A 121 12.39 -7.45 -1.24
C HIS A 121 13.42 -7.37 -0.11
N PRO A 122 13.43 -8.35 0.81
CA PRO A 122 14.52 -8.47 1.77
C PRO A 122 15.84 -8.81 1.05
N PRO A 123 17.00 -8.54 1.67
CA PRO A 123 18.29 -8.87 1.08
C PRO A 123 18.41 -10.36 0.78
N GLU A 124 18.99 -10.68 -0.37
CA GLU A 124 19.33 -12.05 -0.74
C GLU A 124 20.66 -12.48 -0.09
N PRO A 125 20.92 -13.79 0.07
CA PRO A 125 22.17 -14.28 0.60
C PRO A 125 23.38 -13.76 -0.18
N GLY A 126 24.22 -12.97 0.47
CA GLY A 126 25.40 -12.36 -0.13
C GLY A 126 25.25 -10.86 -0.46
N ASP A 127 24.06 -10.28 -0.35
CA ASP A 127 23.87 -8.84 -0.48
C ASP A 127 24.60 -8.10 0.65
N VAL A 128 25.24 -7.00 0.26
CA VAL A 128 26.01 -6.17 1.19
C VAL A 128 25.16 -5.05 1.78
N ASN A 129 24.15 -4.59 1.02
CA ASN A 129 23.28 -3.45 1.36
C ASN A 129 21.81 -3.87 1.31
N LEU A 130 20.98 -3.15 2.05
CA LEU A 130 19.53 -3.29 2.06
C LEU A 130 18.95 -2.46 0.92
N VAL A 131 18.89 -3.00 -0.30
CA VAL A 131 18.57 -2.21 -1.49
C VAL A 131 17.12 -1.66 -1.48
N SER A 132 16.15 -2.47 -1.09
CA SER A 132 14.73 -2.08 -1.13
C SER A 132 13.98 -2.44 0.17
N MET A 133 14.75 -2.54 1.24
CA MET A 133 14.28 -2.76 2.61
C MET A 133 14.92 -1.72 3.52
N LEU A 134 14.14 -1.15 4.43
CA LEU A 134 14.62 -0.25 5.48
C LEU A 134 14.13 -0.72 6.84
N PHE A 135 14.68 -0.16 7.90
CA PHE A 135 14.29 -0.44 9.27
C PHE A 135 13.85 0.85 9.96
N ALA A 136 12.56 0.96 10.26
CA ALA A 136 12.07 1.97 11.17
C ALA A 136 12.54 1.64 12.59
N LEU A 137 12.86 2.68 13.37
CA LEU A 137 13.26 2.57 14.76
C LEU A 137 12.13 3.08 15.64
N SER A 138 11.77 2.33 16.65
CA SER A 138 10.81 2.79 17.66
C SER A 138 11.11 2.24 19.05
N GLY A 139 10.98 3.11 20.04
CA GLY A 139 11.00 2.76 21.46
C GLY A 139 9.64 2.25 21.96
N PRO A 140 9.58 1.87 23.25
CA PRO A 140 8.35 1.34 23.87
C PRO A 140 7.17 2.32 23.85
N ASP A 141 7.44 3.63 23.79
CA ASP A 141 6.45 4.71 23.69
C ASP A 141 6.06 5.08 22.25
N GLY A 142 6.59 4.37 21.26
CA GLY A 142 6.38 4.66 19.84
C GLY A 142 7.25 5.78 19.28
N GLY A 143 8.12 6.38 20.11
CA GLY A 143 9.05 7.42 19.70
C GLY A 143 10.31 6.88 19.00
N PRO A 144 11.13 7.76 18.39
CA PRO A 144 12.35 7.39 17.70
C PRO A 144 13.49 6.96 18.65
N ASP A 145 14.53 6.34 18.07
CA ASP A 145 15.80 6.17 18.79
C ASP A 145 16.44 7.56 19.06
N PRO A 146 16.88 7.86 20.28
CA PRO A 146 17.45 9.17 20.61
C PRO A 146 18.76 9.48 19.90
N VAL A 147 19.48 8.46 19.40
CA VAL A 147 20.74 8.61 18.66
C VAL A 147 20.51 8.57 17.15
N PHE A 148 19.77 7.58 16.67
CA PHE A 148 19.65 7.26 15.25
C PHE A 148 18.33 7.78 14.61
N GLY A 149 17.41 8.36 15.37
CA GLY A 149 16.17 8.90 14.81
C GLY A 149 15.10 7.85 14.56
N HIS A 150 14.30 8.07 13.52
CA HIS A 150 13.13 7.23 13.19
C HIS A 150 13.48 6.03 12.29
N GLN A 151 14.65 6.09 11.59
CA GLN A 151 15.01 5.13 10.56
C GLN A 151 16.51 4.85 10.57
N PHE A 152 16.86 3.57 10.52
CA PHE A 152 18.25 3.13 10.52
C PHE A 152 18.90 3.36 9.16
N GLN A 153 19.96 4.17 9.09
CA GLN A 153 20.66 4.55 7.88
C GLN A 153 21.86 3.63 7.61
N ASP A 154 21.75 2.73 6.64
CA ASP A 154 22.75 1.71 6.34
C ASP A 154 23.83 2.15 5.34
N GLN A 155 23.68 3.35 4.75
CA GLN A 155 24.61 3.93 3.79
C GLN A 155 25.07 5.33 4.22
N ALA A 156 26.22 5.78 3.72
CA ALA A 156 26.75 7.11 3.94
C ALA A 156 27.53 7.62 2.72
N VAL A 157 27.62 8.95 2.58
CA VAL A 157 28.51 9.59 1.59
C VAL A 157 29.97 9.46 2.03
N ALA A 158 30.90 9.67 1.09
CA ALA A 158 32.32 9.60 1.37
C ALA A 158 32.73 10.58 2.49
N GLY A 159 33.46 10.08 3.49
CA GLY A 159 33.91 10.84 4.65
C GLY A 159 33.01 10.69 5.88
N TYR A 160 31.87 10.07 5.76
CA TYR A 160 30.95 9.77 6.86
C TYR A 160 30.80 8.25 7.05
N LEU A 161 30.38 7.84 8.22
CA LEU A 161 30.06 6.45 8.54
C LEU A 161 28.54 6.30 8.58
N SER A 162 28.03 5.22 7.99
CA SER A 162 26.64 4.81 8.19
C SER A 162 26.42 4.39 9.66
N GLU A 163 25.17 4.32 10.08
CA GLU A 163 24.82 3.88 11.43
C GLU A 163 25.15 2.41 11.69
N GLY A 164 25.31 1.65 10.62
CA GLY A 164 25.76 0.26 10.68
C GLY A 164 25.13 -0.61 9.60
N ARG A 165 25.04 -1.90 9.88
CA ARG A 165 24.43 -2.90 9.00
C ARG A 165 23.43 -3.74 9.77
N VAL A 166 22.38 -4.16 9.10
CA VAL A 166 21.43 -5.12 9.63
C VAL A 166 21.59 -6.45 8.91
N GLN A 167 21.68 -7.52 9.69
CA GLN A 167 21.67 -8.88 9.18
C GLN A 167 20.26 -9.46 9.29
N VAL A 168 19.81 -10.12 8.25
CA VAL A 168 18.52 -10.81 8.20
C VAL A 168 18.77 -12.31 8.14
N THR A 169 18.22 -13.04 9.08
CA THR A 169 18.23 -14.51 9.11
C THR A 169 16.82 -15.03 9.30
N TYR A 170 16.59 -16.30 9.05
CA TYR A 170 15.25 -16.88 9.11
C TYR A 170 15.23 -18.16 9.92
N ASP A 171 14.26 -18.27 10.83
CA ASP A 171 13.92 -19.53 11.49
C ASP A 171 12.78 -20.22 10.74
N PRO A 172 12.87 -21.52 10.46
CA PRO A 172 11.78 -22.26 9.87
C PRO A 172 10.62 -22.38 10.87
N GLN A 173 9.39 -22.15 10.40
CA GLN A 173 8.17 -22.32 11.16
C GLN A 173 7.23 -23.24 10.38
N ARG A 174 6.89 -24.40 10.94
CA ARG A 174 6.02 -25.37 10.30
C ARG A 174 4.56 -24.97 10.47
N PHE A 175 3.81 -25.01 9.39
CA PHE A 175 2.35 -24.96 9.37
C PHE A 175 1.83 -26.28 8.79
N THR A 176 0.85 -26.90 9.45
CA THR A 176 0.23 -28.16 9.00
C THR A 176 -1.23 -27.90 8.67
N TYR A 177 -1.62 -28.17 7.45
CA TYR A 177 -3.02 -28.13 7.02
C TYR A 177 -3.85 -29.25 7.67
N PRO A 178 -5.18 -29.11 7.77
CA PRO A 178 -6.04 -30.18 8.28
C PRO A 178 -5.96 -31.48 7.48
N ASP A 179 -5.59 -31.41 6.20
CA ASP A 179 -5.37 -32.59 5.35
C ASP A 179 -4.00 -33.29 5.56
N GLY A 180 -3.19 -32.77 6.49
CA GLY A 180 -1.86 -33.29 6.81
C GLY A 180 -0.72 -32.75 5.92
N THR A 181 -1.02 -31.93 4.92
CA THR A 181 0.00 -31.25 4.12
C THR A 181 0.78 -30.25 4.98
N GLU A 182 2.10 -30.19 4.82
CA GLU A 182 2.96 -29.30 5.57
C GLU A 182 3.55 -28.20 4.67
N VAL A 183 3.57 -26.96 5.17
CA VAL A 183 4.26 -25.82 4.59
C VAL A 183 5.26 -25.28 5.61
N THR A 184 6.48 -24.98 5.16
CA THR A 184 7.50 -24.38 6.00
C THR A 184 7.53 -22.88 5.73
N LEU A 185 7.01 -22.09 6.66
CA LEU A 185 7.13 -20.64 6.70
C LEU A 185 8.51 -20.23 7.21
N ARG A 186 8.89 -18.97 7.02
CA ARG A 186 10.16 -18.44 7.54
C ARG A 186 9.89 -17.22 8.45
N LYS A 187 10.28 -17.31 9.71
CA LYS A 187 10.23 -16.21 10.66
C LYS A 187 11.53 -15.42 10.61
N PRO A 188 11.52 -14.12 10.25
CA PRO A 188 12.74 -13.34 10.17
C PRO A 188 13.28 -13.00 11.55
N ARG A 189 14.60 -12.85 11.64
CA ARG A 189 15.35 -12.24 12.74
C ARG A 189 16.25 -11.15 12.19
N TYR A 190 16.23 -10.01 12.86
CA TYR A 190 17.01 -8.83 12.48
C TYR A 190 18.02 -8.54 13.58
N THR A 191 19.29 -8.42 13.23
CA THR A 191 20.36 -8.12 14.17
C THR A 191 21.28 -7.03 13.64
N THR A 192 21.76 -6.15 14.50
CA THR A 192 22.75 -5.14 14.18
C THR A 192 23.82 -5.08 15.26
N GLN A 193 25.00 -4.57 14.91
CA GLN A 193 26.05 -4.25 15.86
C GLN A 193 25.99 -2.78 16.32
N ALA A 194 25.08 -1.98 15.76
CA ALA A 194 24.85 -0.62 16.22
C ALA A 194 24.33 -0.62 17.66
N ALA A 195 24.79 0.35 18.45
CA ALA A 195 24.37 0.52 19.82
C ALA A 195 23.05 1.29 19.89
N LEU A 196 21.95 0.62 19.52
CA LEU A 196 20.59 1.17 19.68
C LEU A 196 20.35 1.46 21.17
N ALA A 197 19.49 2.44 21.45
CA ALA A 197 19.05 2.69 22.82
C ALA A 197 18.34 1.44 23.39
N PRO A 198 18.40 1.23 24.72
CA PRO A 198 17.69 0.13 25.34
C PRO A 198 16.22 0.11 24.94
N ASP A 199 15.71 -1.09 24.63
CA ASP A 199 14.31 -1.33 24.26
C ASP A 199 13.85 -0.71 22.94
N VAL A 200 14.74 -0.12 22.13
CA VAL A 200 14.43 0.27 20.74
C VAL A 200 14.46 -0.95 19.84
N SER A 201 13.48 -1.07 18.96
CA SER A 201 13.34 -2.16 18.00
C SER A 201 13.68 -1.76 16.56
N LEU A 202 14.22 -2.74 15.82
CA LEU A 202 14.37 -2.70 14.37
C LEU A 202 13.08 -3.22 13.72
N ASN A 203 12.34 -2.35 13.05
CA ASN A 203 11.06 -2.66 12.45
C ASN A 203 11.18 -2.65 10.91
N PRO A 204 11.19 -3.81 10.25
CA PRO A 204 11.48 -3.92 8.82
C PRO A 204 10.35 -3.38 7.94
N ARG A 205 10.71 -2.77 6.82
CA ARG A 205 9.77 -2.30 5.79
C ARG A 205 10.38 -2.53 4.41
N ILE A 206 9.74 -3.33 3.58
CA ILE A 206 10.05 -3.34 2.14
C ILE A 206 9.26 -2.25 1.43
N ALA A 207 9.78 -1.74 0.33
CA ALA A 207 9.09 -0.77 -0.50
C ALA A 207 7.76 -1.36 -1.04
N PRO A 208 6.59 -0.71 -0.85
CA PRO A 208 5.33 -1.16 -1.44
C PRO A 208 5.27 -0.77 -2.93
N PRO A 209 4.43 -1.44 -3.76
CA PRO A 209 4.21 -1.01 -5.14
C PRO A 209 3.56 0.37 -5.20
N MET A 210 3.86 1.12 -6.28
CA MET A 210 3.48 2.53 -6.44
C MET A 210 2.18 2.76 -7.24
N ILE A 211 1.60 1.71 -7.83
CA ILE A 211 0.42 1.81 -8.70
C ILE A 211 -0.83 2.27 -7.94
N GLY A 212 -1.64 3.11 -8.57
CA GLY A 212 -2.97 3.49 -8.08
C GLY A 212 -3.01 4.43 -6.87
N LEU A 213 -1.88 4.99 -6.43
CA LEU A 213 -1.82 5.78 -5.20
C LEU A 213 -2.72 7.03 -5.23
N GLY A 214 -2.80 7.72 -6.37
CA GLY A 214 -3.71 8.86 -6.52
C GLY A 214 -5.19 8.48 -6.45
N LEU A 215 -5.55 7.27 -6.86
CA LEU A 215 -6.90 6.74 -6.71
C LEU A 215 -7.23 6.51 -5.21
N ILE A 216 -6.27 6.03 -4.43
CA ILE A 216 -6.41 5.89 -2.97
C ILE A 216 -6.59 7.27 -2.32
N GLU A 217 -5.79 8.26 -2.71
CA GLU A 217 -5.93 9.64 -2.21
C GLU A 217 -7.28 10.26 -2.59
N ALA A 218 -7.86 9.86 -3.72
CA ALA A 218 -9.14 10.34 -4.21
C ALA A 218 -10.37 9.63 -3.58
N ILE A 219 -10.22 8.62 -2.71
CA ILE A 219 -11.34 8.08 -1.93
C ILE A 219 -11.75 9.13 -0.89
N ALA A 220 -13.06 9.35 -0.70
CA ALA A 220 -13.53 10.28 0.34
C ALA A 220 -13.26 9.72 1.74
N ASP A 221 -12.89 10.62 2.69
CA ASP A 221 -12.64 10.24 4.09
C ASP A 221 -13.83 9.48 4.70
N ALA A 222 -15.04 9.94 4.42
CA ALA A 222 -16.26 9.29 4.90
C ALA A 222 -16.48 7.87 4.32
N ASP A 223 -15.95 7.59 3.11
CA ASP A 223 -16.05 6.26 2.52
C ASP A 223 -15.03 5.29 3.15
N LEU A 224 -13.86 5.77 3.56
CA LEU A 224 -12.88 4.99 4.34
C LEU A 224 -13.40 4.75 5.76
N ALA A 225 -13.83 5.81 6.45
CA ALA A 225 -14.30 5.73 7.83
C ALA A 225 -15.56 4.87 7.99
N ARG A 226 -16.35 4.66 6.92
CA ARG A 226 -17.57 3.84 6.98
C ARG A 226 -17.28 2.36 7.25
N ASN A 227 -16.11 1.88 6.86
CA ASN A 227 -15.71 0.49 7.07
C ASN A 227 -15.05 0.26 8.44
N ALA A 228 -14.81 1.34 9.22
CA ALA A 228 -14.19 1.23 10.52
C ALA A 228 -15.22 0.81 11.58
N ASP A 229 -14.85 -0.17 12.39
CA ASP A 229 -15.61 -0.64 13.55
C ASP A 229 -14.67 -0.91 14.74
N PRO A 230 -14.01 0.15 15.28
CA PRO A 230 -12.96 -0.03 16.29
C PRO A 230 -13.42 -0.70 17.59
N GLU A 231 -14.73 -0.76 17.82
CA GLU A 231 -15.35 -1.38 19.00
C GLU A 231 -15.87 -2.80 18.69
N ASP A 232 -15.68 -3.32 17.46
CA ASP A 232 -16.24 -4.61 17.02
C ASP A 232 -17.73 -4.75 17.40
N ALA A 233 -18.54 -3.75 16.98
CA ALA A 233 -19.93 -3.62 17.44
C ALA A 233 -20.84 -4.72 16.86
N ASP A 234 -20.49 -5.29 15.71
CA ASP A 234 -21.21 -6.41 15.10
C ASP A 234 -20.69 -7.78 15.57
N ALA A 235 -19.62 -7.80 16.36
CA ALA A 235 -19.00 -8.97 16.97
C ALA A 235 -18.56 -10.04 15.95
N ASP A 236 -18.04 -9.59 14.80
CA ASP A 236 -17.46 -10.48 13.78
C ASP A 236 -15.97 -10.77 14.03
N GLY A 237 -15.36 -10.08 14.99
CA GLY A 237 -13.94 -10.21 15.36
C GLY A 237 -12.99 -9.39 14.51
N VAL A 238 -13.51 -8.45 13.69
CA VAL A 238 -12.72 -7.57 12.82
C VAL A 238 -13.04 -6.11 13.20
N SER A 239 -12.14 -5.47 13.93
CA SER A 239 -12.39 -4.12 14.42
C SER A 239 -12.10 -3.03 13.38
N GLY A 240 -10.98 -3.07 12.71
CA GLY A 240 -10.60 -2.07 11.72
C GLY A 240 -10.69 -0.63 12.20
N ARG A 241 -9.58 0.08 12.31
CA ARG A 241 -9.63 1.49 12.74
C ARG A 241 -8.96 2.43 11.74
N VAL A 242 -9.45 3.66 11.68
CA VAL A 242 -8.80 4.74 10.93
C VAL A 242 -7.54 5.20 11.67
N GLY A 243 -6.41 5.24 10.96
CA GLY A 243 -5.20 5.90 11.46
C GLY A 243 -5.26 7.40 11.20
N TYR A 244 -4.98 8.23 12.21
CA TYR A 244 -4.93 9.69 12.07
C TYR A 244 -3.50 10.21 12.18
N VAL A 245 -3.19 11.23 11.37
CA VAL A 245 -1.92 11.98 11.41
C VAL A 245 -2.27 13.46 11.42
N ASP A 246 -1.97 14.16 12.51
CA ASP A 246 -2.31 15.58 12.69
C ASP A 246 -3.79 15.91 12.39
N GLY A 247 -4.70 15.01 12.75
CA GLY A 247 -6.13 15.14 12.54
C GLY A 247 -6.64 14.77 11.13
N ALA A 248 -5.76 14.44 10.19
CA ALA A 248 -6.12 13.94 8.87
C ALA A 248 -6.04 12.40 8.81
N ILE A 249 -6.83 11.76 7.95
CA ILE A 249 -6.77 10.31 7.75
C ILE A 249 -5.44 9.92 7.08
N GLY A 250 -4.67 9.06 7.75
CA GLY A 250 -3.49 8.43 7.18
C GLY A 250 -3.87 7.38 6.14
N ARG A 251 -3.24 7.46 4.96
CA ARG A 251 -3.58 6.63 3.79
C ARG A 251 -2.40 5.82 3.28
N PHE A 252 -1.18 6.31 3.52
CA PHE A 252 0.04 5.77 2.93
C PHE A 252 1.01 5.26 3.97
N GLY A 253 1.97 4.44 3.50
CA GLY A 253 2.85 3.66 4.35
C GLY A 253 2.17 2.42 4.94
N TRP A 254 2.97 1.51 5.47
CA TRP A 254 2.50 0.24 6.07
C TRP A 254 1.64 0.43 7.32
N LYS A 255 1.81 1.54 8.03
CA LYS A 255 1.12 1.90 9.27
C LYS A 255 0.20 3.12 9.10
N ALA A 256 -0.20 3.48 7.88
CA ALA A 256 -1.05 4.66 7.62
C ALA A 256 -0.47 5.96 8.23
N MET A 257 0.83 6.19 8.05
CA MET A 257 1.56 7.31 8.68
C MET A 257 1.64 8.58 7.82
N ALA A 258 1.11 8.57 6.59
CA ALA A 258 1.07 9.77 5.75
C ALA A 258 -0.34 10.03 5.21
N PRO A 259 -0.86 11.27 5.36
CA PRO A 259 -2.22 11.61 4.93
C PRO A 259 -2.32 11.90 3.43
N SER A 260 -1.22 12.25 2.77
CA SER A 260 -1.17 12.60 1.35
C SER A 260 0.10 12.07 0.68
N LEU A 261 0.06 11.97 -0.66
CA LEU A 261 1.24 11.60 -1.45
C LEU A 261 2.37 12.62 -1.34
N ALA A 262 2.04 13.91 -1.24
CA ALA A 262 3.04 14.95 -1.03
C ALA A 262 3.76 14.76 0.33
N ALA A 263 3.01 14.45 1.39
CA ALA A 263 3.58 14.18 2.72
C ALA A 263 4.43 12.89 2.71
N GLN A 264 3.97 11.82 2.04
CA GLN A 264 4.73 10.57 1.89
C GLN A 264 6.02 10.80 1.11
N SER A 265 5.95 11.53 -0.01
CA SER A 265 7.13 11.86 -0.85
C SER A 265 8.15 12.72 -0.08
N ALA A 266 7.66 13.73 0.66
CA ALA A 266 8.52 14.58 1.49
C ALA A 266 9.21 13.78 2.62
N THR A 267 8.50 12.83 3.23
CA THR A 267 9.08 11.95 4.24
C THR A 267 10.15 11.04 3.63
N ALA A 268 9.93 10.49 2.45
CA ALA A 268 10.91 9.68 1.75
C ALA A 268 12.16 10.49 1.34
N PHE A 269 11.98 11.73 0.82
CA PHE A 269 13.13 12.61 0.58
C PHE A 269 13.96 12.86 1.84
N SER A 270 13.29 13.16 2.96
CA SER A 270 13.95 13.44 4.23
C SER A 270 14.59 12.21 4.84
N ASN A 271 13.83 11.14 5.05
CA ASN A 271 14.29 10.00 5.83
C ASN A 271 15.14 9.01 5.02
N ASP A 272 14.79 8.77 3.73
CA ASP A 272 15.51 7.78 2.92
C ASP A 272 16.76 8.38 2.24
N MET A 273 16.76 9.69 1.97
CA MET A 273 17.81 10.37 1.20
C MET A 273 18.45 11.57 1.91
N GLY A 274 17.90 12.00 3.05
CA GLY A 274 18.42 13.14 3.79
C GLY A 274 18.25 14.48 3.07
N LEU A 275 17.21 14.64 2.23
CA LEU A 275 16.93 15.82 1.42
C LEU A 275 15.75 16.62 1.96
N SER A 276 15.93 17.92 2.12
CA SER A 276 14.89 18.82 2.59
C SER A 276 13.87 19.18 1.49
N THR A 277 12.62 19.39 1.92
CA THR A 277 11.51 19.84 1.08
C THR A 277 10.74 20.94 1.80
N ARG A 278 9.79 21.65 1.12
CA ARG A 278 8.89 22.61 1.80
C ARG A 278 8.09 22.00 2.96
N LEU A 279 7.89 20.70 2.98
CA LEU A 279 7.15 19.98 4.03
C LEU A 279 8.06 19.39 5.11
N ARG A 280 9.38 19.29 4.85
CA ARG A 280 10.44 18.81 5.74
C ARG A 280 11.68 19.67 5.49
N MET A 281 11.85 20.73 6.27
CA MET A 281 12.85 21.77 5.99
C MET A 281 14.27 21.42 6.48
N ASP A 282 14.42 20.44 7.33
CA ASP A 282 15.73 20.07 7.90
C ASP A 282 16.66 19.47 6.81
N PRO A 283 17.81 20.10 6.51
CA PRO A 283 18.71 19.64 5.46
C PRO A 283 19.61 18.47 5.86
N TRP A 284 19.45 17.95 7.06
CA TRP A 284 20.17 16.80 7.60
C TRP A 284 19.30 15.54 7.72
N GLY A 285 18.11 15.54 7.12
CA GLY A 285 17.20 14.41 7.14
C GLY A 285 16.80 13.99 8.55
N ASP A 286 16.97 12.70 8.86
CA ASP A 286 16.63 12.12 10.17
C ASP A 286 17.74 12.22 11.24
N CYS A 287 18.86 12.86 10.93
CA CYS A 287 19.97 12.98 11.88
C CYS A 287 19.60 13.72 13.15
N THR A 288 19.81 13.09 14.30
CA THR A 288 19.48 13.64 15.60
C THR A 288 20.52 14.65 16.09
N ALA A 289 20.26 15.35 17.20
CA ALA A 289 21.21 16.24 17.82
C ALA A 289 22.48 15.53 18.33
N GLN A 290 22.44 14.22 18.53
CA GLN A 290 23.60 13.41 18.93
C GLN A 290 24.52 13.07 17.76
N GLN A 291 24.03 13.17 16.53
CA GLN A 291 24.79 12.97 15.29
C GLN A 291 25.33 14.31 14.77
N ALA A 292 26.12 15.00 15.58
CA ALA A 292 26.59 16.36 15.32
C ALA A 292 27.33 16.51 13.98
N ASP A 293 28.17 15.54 13.60
CA ASP A 293 28.90 15.55 12.34
C ASP A 293 27.95 15.44 11.14
N CYS A 294 26.89 14.65 11.25
CA CYS A 294 25.83 14.57 10.24
C CYS A 294 25.14 15.92 10.06
N ARG A 295 24.73 16.54 11.17
CA ARG A 295 24.02 17.82 11.13
C ARG A 295 24.89 18.99 10.67
N ALA A 296 26.20 18.89 10.79
CA ALA A 296 27.17 19.88 10.32
C ALA A 296 27.67 19.63 8.89
N ALA A 297 27.21 18.55 8.25
CA ALA A 297 27.65 18.20 6.90
C ALA A 297 27.19 19.23 5.87
N PRO A 298 27.94 19.41 4.75
CA PRO A 298 27.48 20.23 3.65
C PRO A 298 26.15 19.72 3.09
N HIS A 299 25.23 20.64 2.80
CA HIS A 299 23.93 20.36 2.19
C HIS A 299 23.77 21.14 0.87
N GLY A 300 22.77 20.75 0.05
CA GLY A 300 22.61 21.23 -1.33
C GLY A 300 22.05 22.65 -1.45
N ASN A 301 21.56 23.26 -0.37
CA ASN A 301 21.02 24.61 -0.41
C ASN A 301 21.68 25.55 0.62
N PRO A 302 22.81 26.17 0.28
CA PRO A 302 23.52 27.07 1.19
C PRO A 302 22.73 28.37 1.47
N ASP A 303 21.76 28.72 0.63
CA ASP A 303 20.95 29.96 0.74
C ASP A 303 19.75 29.83 1.68
N GLY A 304 19.53 28.63 2.27
CA GLY A 304 18.56 28.41 3.35
C GLY A 304 17.13 28.03 2.90
N GLY A 305 16.90 27.71 1.61
CA GLY A 305 15.65 27.12 1.12
C GLY A 305 15.68 25.58 1.16
N PRO A 306 14.63 24.87 0.75
CA PRO A 306 14.66 23.42 0.62
C PRO A 306 15.56 23.00 -0.56
N GLU A 307 16.20 21.84 -0.45
CA GLU A 307 17.03 21.26 -1.52
C GLU A 307 16.18 20.79 -2.69
N ILE A 308 15.02 20.25 -2.38
CA ILE A 308 14.01 19.88 -3.38
C ILE A 308 13.11 21.07 -3.63
N ALA A 309 13.26 21.72 -4.79
CA ALA A 309 12.37 22.81 -5.21
C ALA A 309 10.91 22.33 -5.24
N ASP A 310 9.99 23.21 -4.89
CA ASP A 310 8.55 22.90 -4.81
C ASP A 310 8.01 22.24 -6.09
N ALA A 311 8.44 22.73 -7.26
CA ALA A 311 8.04 22.16 -8.54
C ALA A 311 8.51 20.71 -8.73
N LEU A 312 9.66 20.32 -8.16
CA LEU A 312 10.15 18.93 -8.25
C LEU A 312 9.36 18.02 -7.31
N LEU A 313 9.02 18.50 -6.09
CA LEU A 313 8.15 17.76 -5.19
C LEU A 313 6.76 17.57 -5.79
N ASP A 314 6.20 18.59 -6.44
CA ASP A 314 4.90 18.51 -7.11
C ASP A 314 4.93 17.53 -8.28
N LEU A 315 6.00 17.53 -9.10
CA LEU A 315 6.15 16.62 -10.24
C LEU A 315 6.31 15.16 -9.82
N VAL A 316 7.13 14.87 -8.79
CA VAL A 316 7.27 13.48 -8.30
C VAL A 316 5.99 13.00 -7.62
N THR A 317 5.27 13.89 -6.94
CA THR A 317 3.95 13.58 -6.37
C THR A 317 2.93 13.30 -7.47
N PHE A 318 2.95 14.10 -8.55
CA PHE A 318 2.10 13.88 -9.72
C PHE A 318 2.41 12.53 -10.39
N TYR A 319 3.68 12.19 -10.57
CA TYR A 319 4.09 10.88 -11.07
C TYR A 319 3.51 9.74 -10.24
N ALA A 320 3.75 9.75 -8.93
CA ALA A 320 3.27 8.73 -8.00
C ALA A 320 1.73 8.62 -8.00
N ALA A 321 1.02 9.74 -8.14
CA ALA A 321 -0.44 9.76 -8.20
C ALA A 321 -1.02 9.13 -9.47
N HIS A 322 -0.26 9.12 -10.57
CA HIS A 322 -0.79 8.76 -11.88
C HIS A 322 -0.17 7.50 -12.50
N LEU A 323 0.55 6.69 -11.71
CA LEU A 323 0.93 5.33 -12.11
C LEU A 323 -0.33 4.48 -12.25
N ALA A 324 -0.51 3.90 -13.46
CA ALA A 324 -1.69 3.14 -13.81
C ALA A 324 -1.76 1.81 -13.05
N VAL A 325 -2.96 1.44 -12.61
CA VAL A 325 -3.24 0.08 -12.13
C VAL A 325 -3.38 -0.85 -13.35
N PRO A 326 -2.71 -2.01 -13.41
CA PRO A 326 -2.91 -2.99 -14.47
C PRO A 326 -4.33 -3.52 -14.48
N ALA A 327 -4.84 -3.87 -15.66
CA ALA A 327 -6.12 -4.57 -15.77
C ALA A 327 -6.03 -5.96 -15.12
N ARG A 328 -7.13 -6.39 -14.55
CA ARG A 328 -7.28 -7.75 -14.04
C ARG A 328 -7.35 -8.74 -15.21
N ARG A 329 -6.73 -9.90 -15.04
CA ARG A 329 -6.59 -10.93 -16.08
C ARG A 329 -7.60 -12.07 -15.88
N ASP A 330 -7.98 -12.72 -16.96
CA ASP A 330 -8.78 -13.97 -16.96
C ASP A 330 -10.04 -13.93 -16.10
N ILE A 331 -10.70 -12.77 -16.02
CA ILE A 331 -11.79 -12.47 -15.07
C ILE A 331 -13.00 -13.40 -15.19
N ASP A 332 -13.25 -13.99 -16.37
CA ASP A 332 -14.36 -14.93 -16.64
C ASP A 332 -13.90 -16.39 -16.68
N ALA A 333 -12.63 -16.68 -16.41
CA ALA A 333 -12.15 -18.06 -16.30
C ALA A 333 -12.81 -18.75 -15.09
N ALA A 334 -13.32 -19.95 -15.28
CA ALA A 334 -14.07 -20.69 -14.26
C ALA A 334 -13.25 -20.87 -12.96
N GLU A 335 -11.93 -21.06 -13.07
CA GLU A 335 -11.04 -21.18 -11.92
C GLU A 335 -10.93 -19.86 -11.14
N VAL A 336 -10.82 -18.72 -11.84
CA VAL A 336 -10.75 -17.38 -11.25
C VAL A 336 -12.07 -17.02 -10.56
N LEU A 337 -13.22 -17.33 -11.18
CA LEU A 337 -14.55 -17.07 -10.60
C LEU A 337 -14.78 -17.95 -9.37
N ARG A 338 -14.37 -19.22 -9.41
CA ARG A 338 -14.42 -20.12 -8.26
C ARG A 338 -13.52 -19.61 -7.12
N GLY A 339 -12.30 -19.20 -7.42
CA GLY A 339 -11.37 -18.63 -6.44
C GLY A 339 -11.89 -17.33 -5.83
N LYS A 340 -12.56 -16.48 -6.62
CA LYS A 340 -13.25 -15.29 -6.11
C LYS A 340 -14.33 -15.66 -5.11
N ALA A 341 -15.16 -16.68 -5.40
CA ALA A 341 -16.16 -17.17 -4.45
C ALA A 341 -15.51 -17.62 -3.14
N GLN A 342 -14.43 -18.43 -3.22
CA GLN A 342 -13.70 -18.87 -2.02
C GLN A 342 -13.10 -17.72 -1.22
N PHE A 343 -12.61 -16.65 -1.88
CA PHE A 343 -12.09 -15.47 -1.22
C PHE A 343 -13.17 -14.72 -0.41
N TYR A 344 -14.40 -14.65 -0.95
CA TYR A 344 -15.54 -14.08 -0.24
C TYR A 344 -16.03 -14.99 0.89
N ASP A 345 -16.19 -16.28 0.62
CA ASP A 345 -16.70 -17.28 1.58
C ASP A 345 -15.73 -17.47 2.77
N ALA A 346 -14.42 -17.34 2.54
CA ALA A 346 -13.41 -17.38 3.61
C ALA A 346 -13.39 -16.10 4.48
N GLY A 347 -14.18 -15.07 4.16
CA GLY A 347 -14.23 -13.83 4.94
C GLY A 347 -13.12 -12.82 4.64
N CYS A 348 -12.30 -13.02 3.61
CA CYS A 348 -11.20 -12.10 3.27
C CYS A 348 -11.69 -10.68 2.97
N ILE A 349 -12.94 -10.53 2.50
CA ILE A 349 -13.55 -9.24 2.17
C ILE A 349 -13.85 -8.36 3.39
N ALA A 350 -13.75 -8.85 4.61
CA ALA A 350 -13.92 -8.06 5.82
C ALA A 350 -12.88 -6.93 5.90
N CYS A 351 -11.61 -7.22 5.53
CA CYS A 351 -10.52 -6.24 5.40
C CYS A 351 -10.24 -5.88 3.93
N HIS A 352 -10.31 -6.86 3.03
CA HIS A 352 -10.06 -6.68 1.60
C HIS A 352 -11.34 -6.26 0.86
N VAL A 353 -11.88 -5.08 1.22
CA VAL A 353 -13.11 -4.51 0.62
C VAL A 353 -12.91 -4.34 -0.89
N PRO A 354 -13.78 -4.94 -1.72
CA PRO A 354 -13.53 -5.04 -3.16
C PRO A 354 -13.52 -3.71 -3.90
N LYS A 355 -14.43 -2.79 -3.56
CA LYS A 355 -14.79 -1.65 -4.41
C LYS A 355 -14.88 -0.34 -3.66
N PHE A 356 -14.39 0.73 -4.33
CA PHE A 356 -14.67 2.12 -3.96
C PHE A 356 -15.04 2.96 -5.18
N ALA A 357 -15.66 4.10 -4.92
CA ALA A 357 -15.82 5.17 -5.89
C ALA A 357 -15.02 6.39 -5.43
N THR A 358 -14.18 6.93 -6.30
CA THR A 358 -13.44 8.14 -5.99
C THR A 358 -14.36 9.37 -5.97
N ARG A 359 -14.01 10.38 -5.17
CA ARG A 359 -14.82 11.58 -4.99
C ARG A 359 -14.93 12.42 -6.28
N ALA A 360 -16.04 13.14 -6.44
CA ALA A 360 -16.33 13.90 -7.64
C ALA A 360 -15.49 15.20 -7.78
N ASP A 361 -14.98 15.71 -6.67
CA ASP A 361 -14.13 16.91 -6.59
C ASP A 361 -12.62 16.62 -6.68
N ALA A 362 -12.23 15.35 -6.88
CA ALA A 362 -10.84 14.99 -7.18
C ALA A 362 -10.39 15.55 -8.54
N ALA A 363 -9.08 15.56 -8.77
CA ALA A 363 -8.50 15.96 -10.06
C ALA A 363 -9.15 15.19 -11.23
N PRO A 364 -9.30 15.80 -12.41
CA PRO A 364 -10.04 15.21 -13.53
C PRO A 364 -9.68 13.75 -13.86
N PRO A 365 -8.39 13.32 -13.91
CA PRO A 365 -8.03 11.93 -14.19
C PRO A 365 -8.46 10.95 -13.09
N LEU A 366 -8.66 11.41 -11.87
CA LEU A 366 -8.89 10.58 -10.69
C LEU A 366 -10.34 10.59 -10.18
N ARG A 367 -11.17 11.55 -10.62
CA ARG A 367 -12.55 11.73 -10.11
C ARG A 367 -13.54 10.73 -10.68
N ASN A 368 -14.56 10.37 -9.89
CA ASN A 368 -15.69 9.53 -10.29
C ASN A 368 -15.25 8.17 -10.90
N GLN A 369 -14.16 7.59 -10.43
CA GLN A 369 -13.70 6.28 -10.86
C GLN A 369 -14.32 5.20 -9.97
N LEU A 370 -14.85 4.12 -10.57
CA LEU A 370 -15.08 2.86 -9.88
C LEU A 370 -13.76 2.10 -9.87
N ILE A 371 -13.25 1.80 -8.69
CA ILE A 371 -11.96 1.14 -8.48
C ILE A 371 -12.11 -0.15 -7.68
N TRP A 372 -11.19 -1.10 -7.89
CA TRP A 372 -11.20 -2.42 -7.29
C TRP A 372 -9.91 -2.71 -6.51
N PRO A 373 -9.66 -2.01 -5.40
CA PRO A 373 -8.41 -2.16 -4.66
C PRO A 373 -8.33 -3.45 -3.85
N TYR A 374 -9.45 -4.07 -3.50
CA TYR A 374 -9.51 -5.16 -2.52
C TYR A 374 -8.77 -4.79 -1.23
N SER A 375 -9.18 -3.69 -0.62
CA SER A 375 -8.64 -3.13 0.62
C SER A 375 -9.61 -2.12 1.19
N ASP A 376 -9.75 -2.06 2.50
CA ASP A 376 -10.45 -0.99 3.22
C ASP A 376 -9.52 0.17 3.62
N PHE A 377 -8.18 -0.03 3.52
CA PHE A 377 -7.13 0.91 3.93
C PHE A 377 -7.11 1.22 5.43
N LEU A 378 -7.80 0.44 6.25
CA LEU A 378 -7.82 0.56 7.70
C LEU A 378 -6.64 -0.18 8.36
N LEU A 379 -6.42 0.11 9.63
CA LEU A 379 -5.47 -0.59 10.48
C LEU A 379 -6.19 -1.76 11.16
N HIS A 380 -5.58 -2.95 11.08
CA HIS A 380 -6.05 -4.17 11.72
C HIS A 380 -4.96 -4.81 12.54
N ASP A 381 -5.31 -5.41 13.66
CA ASP A 381 -4.41 -6.25 14.45
C ASP A 381 -4.16 -7.58 13.73
N MET A 382 -2.95 -7.74 13.21
CA MET A 382 -2.52 -8.95 12.48
C MET A 382 -1.81 -9.96 13.39
N GLY A 383 -1.96 -9.81 14.70
CA GLY A 383 -1.42 -10.72 15.69
C GLY A 383 0.10 -10.64 15.90
N PRO A 384 0.61 -11.36 16.90
CA PRO A 384 2.02 -11.25 17.33
C PRO A 384 3.02 -11.79 16.31
N GLY A 385 2.57 -12.62 15.36
CA GLY A 385 3.45 -13.18 14.32
C GLY A 385 3.98 -12.15 13.35
N LEU A 386 3.18 -11.12 13.05
CA LEU A 386 3.52 -10.02 12.14
C LEU A 386 3.88 -8.72 12.88
N ALA A 387 3.77 -8.67 14.20
CA ALA A 387 3.96 -7.45 14.97
C ALA A 387 5.41 -6.94 14.91
N ASP A 388 5.55 -5.61 14.80
CA ASP A 388 6.73 -4.91 15.29
C ASP A 388 6.88 -5.15 16.80
N ALA A 389 8.08 -5.13 17.33
CA ALA A 389 8.28 -5.33 18.76
C ALA A 389 7.75 -4.15 19.59
N ASN A 390 7.80 -2.94 19.03
CA ASN A 390 7.32 -1.70 19.66
C ASN A 390 6.24 -1.03 18.79
N PRO A 391 5.39 -0.18 19.37
CA PRO A 391 4.45 0.64 18.61
C PRO A 391 5.19 1.64 17.71
N THR A 392 4.48 2.24 16.76
CA THR A 392 4.94 3.39 15.96
C THR A 392 3.94 4.52 16.17
N ALA A 393 4.32 5.58 16.84
CA ALA A 393 3.40 6.62 17.32
C ALA A 393 2.22 5.96 18.09
N ASP A 394 0.98 6.20 17.69
CA ASP A 394 -0.22 5.61 18.29
C ASP A 394 -0.66 4.26 17.65
N ARG A 395 0.17 3.67 16.75
CA ARG A 395 -0.10 2.37 16.11
C ARG A 395 0.54 1.27 16.92
N ALA A 396 -0.24 0.31 17.40
CA ALA A 396 0.29 -0.88 18.04
C ALA A 396 1.25 -1.64 17.09
N GLY A 397 2.19 -2.38 17.66
CA GLY A 397 3.13 -3.17 16.84
C GLY A 397 2.42 -4.12 15.88
N SER A 398 1.32 -4.73 16.32
CA SER A 398 0.52 -5.68 15.53
C SER A 398 -0.41 -5.04 14.50
N GLU A 399 -0.66 -3.74 14.56
CA GLU A 399 -1.56 -3.06 13.62
C GLU A 399 -0.90 -2.75 12.28
N TRP A 400 -1.56 -3.12 11.19
CA TRP A 400 -1.11 -2.89 9.82
C TRP A 400 -2.24 -2.37 8.95
N ARG A 401 -1.93 -1.40 8.10
CA ARG A 401 -2.88 -0.95 7.09
C ARG A 401 -3.07 -2.04 6.04
N THR A 402 -4.30 -2.40 5.75
CA THR A 402 -4.62 -3.31 4.63
C THR A 402 -4.09 -2.72 3.33
N PRO A 403 -3.11 -3.37 2.66
CA PRO A 403 -2.63 -2.90 1.36
C PRO A 403 -3.61 -3.26 0.25
N PRO A 404 -3.66 -2.49 -0.86
CA PRO A 404 -4.42 -2.90 -2.03
C PRO A 404 -3.82 -4.16 -2.66
N LEU A 405 -4.67 -5.03 -3.19
CA LEU A 405 -4.26 -6.27 -3.85
C LEU A 405 -4.12 -6.14 -5.37
N TRP A 406 -4.53 -5.02 -5.96
CA TRP A 406 -4.35 -4.82 -7.41
C TRP A 406 -2.90 -4.96 -7.84
N GLY A 407 -2.68 -5.63 -8.98
CA GLY A 407 -1.34 -5.90 -9.51
C GLY A 407 -0.53 -6.96 -8.75
N ILE A 408 -1.06 -7.53 -7.63
CA ILE A 408 -0.28 -8.46 -6.81
C ILE A 408 0.19 -9.70 -7.58
N GLY A 409 -0.63 -10.20 -8.52
CA GLY A 409 -0.29 -11.33 -9.38
C GLY A 409 0.80 -11.03 -10.42
N LEU A 410 1.16 -9.75 -10.63
CA LEU A 410 2.25 -9.35 -11.52
C LEU A 410 3.59 -9.16 -10.81
N THR A 411 3.66 -9.34 -9.49
CA THR A 411 4.88 -9.11 -8.70
C THR A 411 6.09 -9.87 -9.27
N GLN A 412 5.94 -11.16 -9.61
CA GLN A 412 7.03 -11.95 -10.21
C GLN A 412 7.48 -11.40 -11.56
N VAL A 413 6.53 -10.95 -12.39
CA VAL A 413 6.83 -10.44 -13.74
C VAL A 413 7.53 -9.10 -13.68
N VAL A 414 7.11 -8.21 -12.78
CA VAL A 414 7.65 -6.85 -12.64
C VAL A 414 8.95 -6.84 -11.84
N ASN A 415 8.99 -7.53 -10.71
CA ASN A 415 10.09 -7.41 -9.76
C ASN A 415 11.04 -8.61 -9.73
N GLY A 416 10.71 -9.72 -10.41
CA GLY A 416 11.55 -10.92 -10.45
C GLY A 416 11.46 -11.80 -9.19
N HIS A 417 10.55 -11.48 -8.25
CA HIS A 417 10.37 -12.21 -7.00
C HIS A 417 8.90 -12.28 -6.58
N THR A 418 8.60 -13.08 -5.56
CA THR A 418 7.27 -13.23 -4.96
C THR A 418 7.29 -13.02 -3.45
N TYR A 419 8.07 -12.04 -2.97
CA TYR A 419 8.10 -11.72 -1.54
C TYR A 419 6.97 -10.77 -1.16
N PHE A 420 6.17 -11.17 -0.17
CA PHE A 420 4.97 -10.45 0.28
C PHE A 420 5.05 -10.10 1.76
N LEU A 421 4.03 -9.39 2.25
CA LEU A 421 3.92 -8.75 3.56
C LEU A 421 4.85 -7.53 3.69
N HIS A 422 4.84 -6.88 4.85
CA HIS A 422 5.57 -5.63 5.10
C HIS A 422 7.10 -5.78 5.11
N ASP A 423 7.59 -6.99 5.32
CA ASP A 423 9.00 -7.34 5.43
C ASP A 423 9.48 -8.41 4.43
N GLY A 424 8.62 -8.83 3.52
CA GLY A 424 8.97 -9.81 2.50
C GLY A 424 9.19 -11.23 3.02
N ARG A 425 8.74 -11.56 4.22
CA ARG A 425 8.92 -12.91 4.78
C ARG A 425 8.19 -14.01 4.03
N ALA A 426 7.02 -13.71 3.47
CA ALA A 426 6.24 -14.66 2.69
C ALA A 426 6.81 -14.77 1.27
N ARG A 427 7.07 -15.99 0.80
CA ARG A 427 7.66 -16.29 -0.52
C ARG A 427 6.59 -16.59 -1.58
N SER A 428 5.33 -16.64 -1.19
CA SER A 428 4.17 -16.87 -2.06
C SER A 428 2.93 -16.21 -1.46
N LEU A 429 1.86 -16.09 -2.26
CA LEU A 429 0.55 -15.65 -1.78
C LEU A 429 -0.01 -16.60 -0.72
N GLU A 430 0.20 -17.91 -0.88
CA GLU A 430 -0.17 -18.91 0.11
C GLU A 430 0.51 -18.65 1.46
N GLU A 431 1.83 -18.45 1.49
CA GLU A 431 2.56 -18.11 2.72
C GLU A 431 2.07 -16.80 3.32
N ALA A 432 1.74 -15.81 2.50
CA ALA A 432 1.20 -14.54 2.98
C ALA A 432 -0.13 -14.76 3.72
N ILE A 433 -1.05 -15.57 3.18
CA ILE A 433 -2.31 -15.92 3.84
C ILE A 433 -2.04 -16.66 5.16
N LEU A 434 -1.11 -17.62 5.17
CA LEU A 434 -0.80 -18.42 6.36
C LEU A 434 -0.16 -17.60 7.49
N TRP A 435 0.43 -16.43 7.19
CA TRP A 435 0.93 -15.49 8.19
C TRP A 435 -0.16 -14.59 8.80
N HIS A 436 -1.36 -14.54 8.22
CA HIS A 436 -2.47 -13.79 8.77
C HIS A 436 -2.86 -14.36 10.14
N ASP A 437 -3.04 -13.46 11.13
CA ASP A 437 -3.43 -13.82 12.49
C ASP A 437 -4.25 -12.66 13.11
N GLY A 438 -4.45 -12.64 14.42
CA GLY A 438 -5.26 -11.59 15.06
C GLY A 438 -6.66 -11.55 14.47
N GLU A 439 -7.10 -10.38 13.98
CA GLU A 439 -8.41 -10.18 13.33
C GLU A 439 -8.59 -11.05 12.07
N ALA A 440 -7.51 -11.31 11.34
CA ALA A 440 -7.55 -12.12 10.11
C ALA A 440 -7.44 -13.64 10.35
N ARG A 441 -7.34 -14.09 11.61
CA ARG A 441 -7.19 -15.52 11.98
C ARG A 441 -8.31 -16.38 11.41
N ALA A 442 -9.56 -15.94 11.54
CA ALA A 442 -10.72 -16.69 11.07
C ALA A 442 -10.66 -16.92 9.54
N ALA A 443 -10.29 -15.90 8.77
CA ALA A 443 -10.15 -16.00 7.31
C ALA A 443 -8.99 -16.93 6.91
N ARG A 444 -7.83 -16.84 7.60
CA ARG A 444 -6.70 -17.78 7.41
C ARG A 444 -7.13 -19.23 7.69
N ASP A 445 -7.81 -19.47 8.79
CA ASP A 445 -8.23 -20.81 9.19
C ASP A 445 -9.30 -21.37 8.23
N ALA A 446 -10.20 -20.52 7.73
CA ALA A 446 -11.15 -20.88 6.68
C ALA A 446 -10.43 -21.27 5.39
N PHE A 447 -9.43 -20.48 4.92
CA PHE A 447 -8.59 -20.83 3.78
C PHE A 447 -7.88 -22.18 4.01
N ALA A 448 -7.29 -22.36 5.18
CA ALA A 448 -6.55 -23.59 5.49
C ALA A 448 -7.45 -24.84 5.52
N ALA A 449 -8.72 -24.69 5.86
CA ALA A 449 -9.72 -25.77 5.85
C ALA A 449 -10.24 -26.13 4.46
N LEU A 450 -10.00 -25.29 3.44
CA LEU A 450 -10.41 -25.60 2.07
C LEU A 450 -9.71 -26.85 1.53
N PRO A 451 -10.38 -27.64 0.67
CA PRO A 451 -9.70 -28.65 -0.13
C PRO A 451 -8.59 -28.05 -0.98
N ALA A 452 -7.51 -28.80 -1.24
CA ALA A 452 -6.33 -28.30 -1.99
C ALA A 452 -6.71 -27.64 -3.32
N GLY A 453 -7.68 -28.17 -4.07
CA GLY A 453 -8.16 -27.57 -5.32
C GLY A 453 -8.84 -26.20 -5.12
N GLU A 454 -9.54 -26.01 -4.01
CA GLU A 454 -10.20 -24.73 -3.70
C GLU A 454 -9.17 -23.69 -3.19
N ARG A 455 -8.15 -24.12 -2.41
CA ARG A 455 -7.00 -23.26 -2.07
C ARG A 455 -6.29 -22.78 -3.34
N ALA A 456 -6.02 -23.70 -4.28
CA ALA A 456 -5.40 -23.35 -5.57
C ALA A 456 -6.27 -22.34 -6.38
N ALA A 457 -7.58 -22.54 -6.43
CA ALA A 457 -8.50 -21.61 -7.09
C ALA A 457 -8.44 -20.20 -6.47
N LEU A 458 -8.42 -20.09 -5.13
CA LEU A 458 -8.29 -18.81 -4.44
C LEU A 458 -6.96 -18.13 -4.79
N ILE A 459 -5.85 -18.87 -4.84
CA ILE A 459 -4.56 -18.32 -5.28
C ILE A 459 -4.63 -17.86 -6.73
N THR A 460 -5.25 -18.64 -7.64
CA THR A 460 -5.46 -18.23 -9.04
C THR A 460 -6.27 -16.94 -9.16
N PHE A 461 -7.29 -16.75 -8.30
CA PHE A 461 -8.00 -15.48 -8.22
C PHE A 461 -7.07 -14.32 -7.84
N LEU A 462 -6.25 -14.47 -6.79
CA LEU A 462 -5.29 -13.43 -6.38
C LEU A 462 -4.24 -13.15 -7.46
N GLU A 463 -3.80 -14.18 -8.18
CA GLU A 463 -2.88 -14.03 -9.31
C GLU A 463 -3.51 -13.33 -10.52
N SER A 464 -4.85 -13.30 -10.60
CA SER A 464 -5.57 -12.56 -11.65
C SER A 464 -5.61 -11.05 -11.40
N LEU A 465 -5.41 -10.59 -10.17
CA LEU A 465 -5.46 -9.20 -9.74
C LEU A 465 -4.28 -8.35 -10.24
#